data_0be1cd5528dd1cdcf9149e9535003541
#
_entry.id   0be1cd5528dd1cdcf9149e9535003541
#
_cell.length_a   1.000
_cell.length_b   1.000
_cell.length_c   1.000
_cell.angle_alpha   90.00
_cell.angle_beta   90.00
_cell.angle_gamma   90.00
#
_symmetry.space_group_name_H-M   'P 1'
#
loop_
_entity.id
_entity.type
_entity.pdbx_description
1 polymer ?
#
loop_
_entity_poly.entity_id
_entity_poly.type
_entity_poly.pdbx_seq_one_letter_code
_entity_poly.pdbx_strand_id
1 'polypeptide(L)'
;PTSVNVDSEEEMYNSIVKIMGKFPVLVAWAMRKKQGLPLNYGSKSLDYVENVLKMMFEKPNEDYEINSIVKNALNKLLILHADHEQNCSTSTVRVVGSSHAGLFASLSAGISALWGPLHGGANQAVLEMLGAIEEDGGDTKKYMAKAKDKEDPFRLMGFGHRVYKNFDPRATIIKVAADEVLADLGIEDPILDIAKGLEQEALNDPYFVDRKLYPNVDFYSGIIYRAMGIPTEMFTVMFALGRLPGWIAQWKEMRLGKEPIGRPRQVYVGEKSRPFVAVDKR
;
A
#
# COMPACT_ATOMS: atom_id res chain seq x y z
N PRO A 1 2.78 12.36 -25.18
CA PRO A 1 2.46 11.19 -24.40
C PRO A 1 2.21 10.02 -25.32
N THR A 2 3.20 9.20 -25.32
CA THR A 2 3.32 8.05 -26.19
C THR A 2 2.70 6.83 -25.53
N SER A 3 1.39 6.74 -25.47
CA SER A 3 0.77 5.57 -24.86
C SER A 3 -0.44 5.15 -25.64
N VAL A 4 -0.42 5.41 -26.93
CA VAL A 4 -1.68 5.51 -27.64
C VAL A 4 -2.03 4.21 -28.37
N ASN A 5 -1.06 3.44 -28.80
CA ASN A 5 -1.36 2.17 -29.45
C ASN A 5 -1.18 1.00 -28.47
N VAL A 6 -2.28 0.68 -27.80
CA VAL A 6 -2.33 -0.42 -26.82
C VAL A 6 -2.25 -1.82 -27.44
N ASP A 7 -2.25 -1.90 -28.77
CA ASP A 7 -2.16 -3.15 -29.52
C ASP A 7 -0.75 -3.41 -30.08
N SER A 8 0.15 -2.41 -29.96
CA SER A 8 1.56 -2.57 -30.32
C SER A 8 2.37 -3.07 -29.14
N GLU A 9 2.94 -4.26 -29.24
CA GLU A 9 3.82 -4.82 -28.19
C GLU A 9 5.04 -3.95 -27.94
N GLU A 10 5.60 -3.33 -28.97
CA GLU A 10 6.75 -2.42 -28.83
C GLU A 10 6.38 -1.17 -28.04
N GLU A 11 5.24 -0.54 -28.34
CA GLU A 11 4.79 0.63 -27.62
C GLU A 11 4.39 0.30 -26.17
N MET A 12 3.77 -0.87 -25.94
CA MET A 12 3.53 -1.38 -24.60
C MET A 12 4.83 -1.53 -23.82
N TYR A 13 5.82 -2.21 -24.38
CA TYR A 13 7.11 -2.40 -23.74
C TYR A 13 7.80 -1.07 -23.41
N ASN A 14 7.86 -0.17 -24.39
CA ASN A 14 8.44 1.17 -24.20
C ASN A 14 7.71 1.97 -23.11
N SER A 15 6.39 1.85 -23.02
CA SER A 15 5.60 2.50 -21.98
C SER A 15 5.88 1.92 -20.60
N ILE A 16 5.99 0.61 -20.51
CA ILE A 16 6.34 -0.11 -19.26
C ILE A 16 7.71 0.34 -18.75
N VAL A 17 8.72 0.31 -19.62
CA VAL A 17 10.10 0.72 -19.25
C VAL A 17 10.13 2.18 -18.77
N LYS A 18 9.44 3.08 -19.50
CA LYS A 18 9.35 4.50 -19.11
C LYS A 18 8.68 4.69 -17.75
N ILE A 19 7.61 3.97 -17.47
CA ILE A 19 6.90 4.07 -16.18
C ILE A 19 7.76 3.50 -15.07
N MET A 20 8.30 2.29 -15.24
CA MET A 20 9.14 1.66 -14.22
C MET A 20 10.37 2.51 -13.87
N GLY A 21 10.97 3.18 -14.85
CA GLY A 21 12.12 4.07 -14.59
C GLY A 21 11.75 5.43 -13.99
N LYS A 22 10.55 5.96 -14.26
CA LYS A 22 10.16 7.31 -13.81
C LYS A 22 9.38 7.31 -12.50
N PHE A 23 8.65 6.27 -12.22
CA PHE A 23 7.77 6.24 -11.05
C PHE A 23 8.54 6.36 -9.72
N PRO A 24 9.66 5.64 -9.50
CA PRO A 24 10.47 5.81 -8.28
C PRO A 24 11.01 7.23 -8.13
N VAL A 25 11.34 7.89 -9.24
CA VAL A 25 11.77 9.30 -9.22
C VAL A 25 10.65 10.21 -8.74
N LEU A 26 9.42 10.02 -9.25
CA LEU A 26 8.26 10.80 -8.81
C LEU A 26 7.94 10.58 -7.32
N VAL A 27 8.06 9.34 -6.83
CA VAL A 27 7.87 9.00 -5.42
C VAL A 27 8.88 9.73 -4.54
N ALA A 28 10.17 9.64 -4.88
CA ALA A 28 11.23 10.33 -4.14
C ALA A 28 11.06 11.85 -4.17
N TRP A 29 10.72 12.41 -5.33
CA TRP A 29 10.51 13.85 -5.47
C TRP A 29 9.30 14.36 -4.68
N ALA A 30 8.23 13.57 -4.59
CA ALA A 30 7.07 13.92 -3.76
C ALA A 30 7.49 14.10 -2.29
N MET A 31 8.28 13.16 -1.75
CA MET A 31 8.82 13.23 -0.40
C MET A 31 9.75 14.45 -0.21
N ARG A 32 10.72 14.60 -1.11
CA ARG A 32 11.70 15.70 -1.04
C ARG A 32 11.04 17.07 -1.12
N LYS A 33 10.07 17.23 -2.03
CA LYS A 33 9.31 18.49 -2.15
C LYS A 33 8.59 18.82 -0.84
N LYS A 34 7.99 17.82 -0.19
CA LYS A 34 7.34 18.01 1.11
C LYS A 34 8.31 18.44 2.19
N GLN A 35 9.52 17.89 2.17
CA GLN A 35 10.57 18.21 3.13
C GLN A 35 11.35 19.49 2.78
N GLY A 36 11.04 20.17 1.67
CA GLY A 36 11.77 21.35 1.20
C GLY A 36 13.16 21.06 0.67
N LEU A 37 13.45 19.79 0.33
CA LEU A 37 14.75 19.36 -0.21
C LEU A 37 14.81 19.51 -1.73
N PRO A 38 16.00 19.79 -2.31
CA PRO A 38 16.17 19.82 -3.76
C PRO A 38 15.94 18.43 -4.36
N LEU A 39 15.52 18.41 -5.63
CA LEU A 39 15.28 17.15 -6.35
C LEU A 39 16.58 16.38 -6.58
N ASN A 40 16.52 15.07 -6.43
CA ASN A 40 17.62 14.14 -6.68
C ASN A 40 17.22 13.16 -7.79
N TYR A 41 18.10 12.89 -8.73
CA TYR A 41 17.85 12.07 -9.92
C TYR A 41 18.45 10.65 -9.80
N GLY A 42 19.09 10.33 -8.71
CA GLY A 42 19.75 9.04 -8.50
C GLY A 42 21.04 8.87 -9.28
N SER A 43 21.47 7.63 -9.44
CA SER A 43 22.70 7.24 -10.12
C SER A 43 22.49 6.01 -11.01
N LYS A 44 23.21 5.98 -12.15
CA LYS A 44 23.18 4.82 -13.06
C LYS A 44 23.94 3.60 -12.52
N SER A 45 24.79 3.79 -11.52
CA SER A 45 25.61 2.73 -10.92
C SER A 45 24.87 1.96 -9.81
N LEU A 46 23.71 2.45 -9.38
CA LEU A 46 22.91 1.86 -8.31
C LEU A 46 21.78 1.02 -8.86
N ASP A 47 21.38 -0.01 -8.10
CA ASP A 47 20.18 -0.79 -8.42
C ASP A 47 18.89 0.01 -8.13
N TYR A 48 17.74 -0.61 -8.39
CA TYR A 48 16.43 0.03 -8.26
C TYR A 48 16.15 0.53 -6.83
N VAL A 49 16.36 -0.33 -5.84
CA VAL A 49 16.08 -0.02 -4.42
C VAL A 49 17.09 0.97 -3.86
N GLU A 50 18.36 0.81 -4.20
CA GLU A 50 19.44 1.74 -3.85
C GLU A 50 19.14 3.15 -4.38
N ASN A 51 18.68 3.23 -5.63
CA ASN A 51 18.28 4.51 -6.21
C ASN A 51 17.09 5.15 -5.49
N VAL A 52 16.07 4.34 -5.12
CA VAL A 52 14.93 4.86 -4.33
C VAL A 52 15.43 5.46 -3.03
N LEU A 53 16.23 4.72 -2.26
CA LEU A 53 16.78 5.18 -0.98
C LEU A 53 17.64 6.44 -1.15
N LYS A 54 18.58 6.41 -2.10
CA LYS A 54 19.43 7.58 -2.39
C LYS A 54 18.60 8.80 -2.77
N MET A 55 17.67 8.65 -3.71
CA MET A 55 16.83 9.78 -4.14
C MET A 55 15.94 10.33 -3.02
N MET A 56 15.50 9.50 -2.09
CA MET A 56 14.68 9.93 -0.97
C MET A 56 15.49 10.62 0.14
N PHE A 57 16.64 10.08 0.51
CA PHE A 57 17.31 10.42 1.77
C PHE A 57 18.62 11.21 1.62
N GLU A 58 19.29 11.16 0.48
CA GLU A 58 20.55 11.93 0.29
C GLU A 58 20.29 13.43 0.45
N LYS A 59 21.00 14.04 1.38
CA LYS A 59 20.94 15.48 1.60
C LYS A 59 21.97 16.20 0.75
N PRO A 60 21.73 17.50 0.43
CA PRO A 60 22.74 18.30 -0.26
C PRO A 60 24.06 18.35 0.53
N ASN A 61 25.16 18.11 -0.17
CA ASN A 61 26.53 18.13 0.38
C ASN A 61 26.81 17.05 1.46
N GLU A 62 25.98 16.02 1.56
CA GLU A 62 26.22 14.87 2.41
C GLU A 62 26.22 13.61 1.54
N ASP A 63 27.22 12.74 1.71
CA ASP A 63 27.21 11.42 1.09
C ASP A 63 26.18 10.54 1.78
N TYR A 64 25.36 9.85 1.00
CA TYR A 64 24.39 8.90 1.51
C TYR A 64 24.95 7.48 1.39
N GLU A 65 25.24 6.88 2.52
CA GLU A 65 25.64 5.47 2.62
C GLU A 65 24.42 4.58 2.67
N ILE A 66 24.33 3.64 1.73
CA ILE A 66 23.18 2.73 1.65
C ILE A 66 23.35 1.61 2.66
N ASN A 67 22.50 1.61 3.68
CA ASN A 67 22.42 0.53 4.64
C ASN A 67 21.84 -0.73 3.99
N SER A 68 22.60 -1.83 4.01
CA SER A 68 22.22 -3.08 3.34
C SER A 68 20.99 -3.76 3.94
N ILE A 69 20.76 -3.63 5.26
CA ILE A 69 19.60 -4.19 5.96
C ILE A 69 18.35 -3.41 5.58
N VAL A 70 18.42 -2.07 5.60
CA VAL A 70 17.35 -1.19 5.15
C VAL A 70 17.00 -1.45 3.67
N LYS A 71 18.01 -1.57 2.81
CA LYS A 71 17.82 -1.93 1.39
C LYS A 71 17.10 -3.26 1.24
N ASN A 72 17.53 -4.29 1.94
CA ASN A 72 16.93 -5.62 1.87
C ASN A 72 15.48 -5.63 2.38
N ALA A 73 15.19 -4.91 3.46
CA ALA A 73 13.84 -4.77 3.99
C ALA A 73 12.92 -4.05 3.01
N LEU A 74 13.38 -2.94 2.41
CA LEU A 74 12.61 -2.23 1.39
C LEU A 74 12.37 -3.11 0.15
N ASN A 75 13.38 -3.86 -0.29
CA ASN A 75 13.22 -4.78 -1.41
C ASN A 75 12.17 -5.86 -1.12
N LYS A 76 12.20 -6.49 0.08
CA LYS A 76 11.17 -7.43 0.53
C LYS A 76 9.77 -6.78 0.52
N LEU A 77 9.65 -5.57 1.05
CA LEU A 77 8.39 -4.81 1.05
C LEU A 77 7.85 -4.60 -0.37
N LEU A 78 8.67 -4.12 -1.29
CA LEU A 78 8.25 -3.88 -2.67
C LEU A 78 7.81 -5.18 -3.35
N ILE A 79 8.53 -6.29 -3.16
CA ILE A 79 8.16 -7.61 -3.71
C ILE A 79 6.82 -8.10 -3.13
N LEU A 80 6.64 -8.02 -1.82
CA LEU A 80 5.43 -8.51 -1.14
C LEU A 80 4.18 -7.66 -1.46
N HIS A 81 4.37 -6.42 -1.91
CA HIS A 81 3.28 -5.55 -2.35
C HIS A 81 3.02 -5.62 -3.86
N ALA A 82 3.90 -6.27 -4.65
CA ALA A 82 3.85 -6.22 -6.12
C ALA A 82 2.50 -6.68 -6.70
N ASP A 83 1.95 -7.77 -6.20
CA ASP A 83 0.63 -8.24 -6.60
C ASP A 83 -0.13 -8.87 -5.43
N HIS A 84 -1.45 -8.79 -5.49
CA HIS A 84 -2.36 -9.51 -4.60
C HIS A 84 -3.72 -9.68 -5.27
N GLU A 85 -3.75 -10.45 -6.34
CA GLU A 85 -4.96 -10.75 -7.12
C GLU A 85 -5.67 -9.48 -7.62
N GLN A 86 -6.99 -9.59 -7.84
CA GLN A 86 -7.82 -8.47 -8.26
C GLN A 86 -8.38 -7.68 -7.06
N ASN A 87 -7.49 -7.09 -6.26
CA ASN A 87 -7.89 -6.10 -5.26
C ASN A 87 -8.50 -4.85 -5.93
N CYS A 88 -9.02 -3.92 -5.13
CA CYS A 88 -9.75 -2.76 -5.63
C CYS A 88 -8.97 -1.97 -6.70
N SER A 89 -7.70 -1.64 -6.47
CA SER A 89 -6.91 -0.87 -7.44
C SER A 89 -6.55 -1.67 -8.69
N THR A 90 -6.22 -2.96 -8.54
CA THR A 90 -5.94 -3.85 -9.68
C THR A 90 -7.18 -4.05 -10.54
N SER A 91 -8.36 -4.29 -9.93
CA SER A 91 -9.63 -4.35 -10.65
C SER A 91 -9.93 -3.06 -11.39
N THR A 92 -9.64 -1.90 -10.78
CA THR A 92 -9.81 -0.59 -11.41
C THR A 92 -8.90 -0.44 -12.63
N VAL A 93 -7.63 -0.83 -12.54
CA VAL A 93 -6.68 -0.84 -13.66
C VAL A 93 -7.20 -1.71 -14.81
N ARG A 94 -7.70 -2.92 -14.50
CA ARG A 94 -8.28 -3.83 -15.50
C ARG A 94 -9.55 -3.26 -16.13
N VAL A 95 -10.48 -2.74 -15.33
CA VAL A 95 -11.73 -2.15 -15.84
C VAL A 95 -11.45 -0.98 -16.77
N VAL A 96 -10.59 -0.04 -16.37
CA VAL A 96 -10.22 1.11 -17.21
C VAL A 96 -9.47 0.64 -18.46
N GLY A 97 -8.50 -0.25 -18.32
CA GLY A 97 -7.72 -0.80 -19.42
C GLY A 97 -8.57 -1.60 -20.42
N SER A 98 -9.64 -2.26 -19.96
CA SER A 98 -10.55 -3.04 -20.82
C SER A 98 -11.30 -2.17 -21.84
N SER A 99 -11.41 -0.87 -21.60
CA SER A 99 -11.95 0.10 -22.56
C SER A 99 -10.94 0.53 -23.63
N HIS A 100 -9.78 -0.10 -23.71
CA HIS A 100 -8.63 0.28 -24.53
C HIS A 100 -7.96 1.60 -24.11
N ALA A 101 -8.21 2.05 -22.90
CA ALA A 101 -7.44 3.15 -22.31
C ALA A 101 -5.96 2.75 -22.16
N GLY A 102 -5.06 3.67 -22.44
CA GLY A 102 -3.62 3.44 -22.38
C GLY A 102 -3.13 3.15 -20.95
N LEU A 103 -1.94 2.57 -20.85
CA LEU A 103 -1.34 2.14 -19.59
C LEU A 103 -1.28 3.29 -18.55
N PHE A 104 -0.87 4.50 -18.95
CA PHE A 104 -0.79 5.65 -18.03
C PHE A 104 -2.15 6.02 -17.42
N ALA A 105 -3.21 6.03 -18.22
CA ALA A 105 -4.56 6.32 -17.74
C ALA A 105 -5.06 5.23 -16.78
N SER A 106 -4.82 3.97 -17.12
CA SER A 106 -5.21 2.82 -16.30
C SER A 106 -4.49 2.83 -14.94
N LEU A 107 -3.18 3.12 -14.93
CA LEU A 107 -2.40 3.24 -13.70
C LEU A 107 -2.83 4.44 -12.84
N SER A 108 -3.14 5.58 -13.45
CA SER A 108 -3.67 6.74 -12.73
C SER A 108 -4.99 6.41 -12.00
N ALA A 109 -5.86 5.66 -12.66
CA ALA A 109 -7.10 5.18 -12.03
C ALA A 109 -6.82 4.18 -10.89
N GLY A 110 -5.85 3.29 -11.07
CA GLY A 110 -5.38 2.38 -10.01
C GLY A 110 -4.84 3.12 -8.79
N ILE A 111 -4.04 4.17 -8.99
CA ILE A 111 -3.53 5.03 -7.92
C ILE A 111 -4.70 5.72 -7.19
N SER A 112 -5.67 6.24 -7.93
CA SER A 112 -6.85 6.88 -7.34
C SER A 112 -7.67 5.91 -6.48
N ALA A 113 -7.82 4.66 -6.92
CA ALA A 113 -8.48 3.63 -6.13
C ALA A 113 -7.65 3.20 -4.90
N LEU A 114 -6.31 3.14 -5.04
CA LEU A 114 -5.42 2.81 -3.94
C LEU A 114 -5.45 3.88 -2.84
N TRP A 115 -5.62 5.13 -3.20
CA TRP A 115 -5.65 6.24 -2.24
C TRP A 115 -6.85 6.19 -1.28
N GLY A 116 -7.87 5.43 -1.59
CA GLY A 116 -9.03 5.28 -0.70
C GLY A 116 -8.67 4.68 0.66
N PRO A 117 -9.25 5.17 1.77
CA PRO A 117 -8.90 4.75 3.14
C PRO A 117 -9.16 3.27 3.42
N LEU A 118 -10.07 2.63 2.66
CA LEU A 118 -10.35 1.20 2.78
C LEU A 118 -9.39 0.30 1.98
N HIS A 119 -8.40 0.87 1.30
CA HIS A 119 -7.45 0.12 0.49
C HIS A 119 -6.00 0.45 0.83
N GLY A 120 -5.42 1.52 0.32
CA GLY A 120 -4.01 1.83 0.54
C GLY A 120 -3.68 2.58 1.83
N GLY A 121 -4.68 2.92 2.63
CA GLY A 121 -4.50 3.64 3.90
C GLY A 121 -4.33 2.74 5.13
N ALA A 122 -4.31 1.42 4.97
CA ALA A 122 -4.34 0.50 6.11
C ALA A 122 -3.08 0.59 7.00
N ASN A 123 -1.89 0.66 6.41
CA ASN A 123 -0.64 0.78 7.17
C ASN A 123 -0.48 2.17 7.83
N GLN A 124 -1.00 3.23 7.23
CA GLN A 124 -1.09 4.55 7.87
C GLN A 124 -2.03 4.48 9.09
N ALA A 125 -3.21 3.88 8.93
CA ALA A 125 -4.16 3.72 10.02
C ALA A 125 -3.61 2.88 11.20
N VAL A 126 -2.71 1.94 10.94
CA VAL A 126 -1.98 1.22 11.99
C VAL A 126 -1.14 2.18 12.83
N LEU A 127 -0.32 3.02 12.22
CA LEU A 127 0.53 3.95 12.96
C LEU A 127 -0.27 5.05 13.67
N GLU A 128 -1.34 5.53 13.07
CA GLU A 128 -2.26 6.47 13.72
C GLU A 128 -2.90 5.84 14.97
N MET A 129 -3.31 4.59 14.88
CA MET A 129 -3.83 3.82 16.02
C MET A 129 -2.76 3.63 17.10
N LEU A 130 -1.55 3.23 16.74
CA LEU A 130 -0.46 3.03 17.69
C LEU A 130 -0.06 4.34 18.37
N GLY A 131 -0.02 5.46 17.64
CA GLY A 131 0.23 6.79 18.19
C GLY A 131 -0.86 7.24 19.16
N ALA A 132 -2.13 6.99 18.85
CA ALA A 132 -3.24 7.28 19.75
C ALA A 132 -3.18 6.44 21.05
N ILE A 133 -2.71 5.19 20.96
CA ILE A 133 -2.49 4.34 22.14
C ILE A 133 -1.33 4.89 22.98
N GLU A 134 -0.24 5.33 22.34
CA GLU A 134 0.91 5.95 23.02
C GLU A 134 0.48 7.21 23.77
N GLU A 135 -0.23 8.12 23.11
CA GLU A 135 -0.74 9.38 23.70
C GLU A 135 -1.68 9.14 24.89
N ASP A 136 -2.41 8.04 24.90
CA ASP A 136 -3.31 7.63 26.00
C ASP A 136 -2.59 6.75 27.07
N GLY A 137 -1.26 6.73 27.09
CA GLY A 137 -0.44 6.07 28.10
C GLY A 137 0.03 4.65 27.80
N GLY A 138 -0.19 4.15 26.57
CA GLY A 138 0.39 2.89 26.08
C GLY A 138 -0.22 1.60 26.65
N ASP A 139 -1.41 1.66 27.27
CA ASP A 139 -2.07 0.47 27.85
C ASP A 139 -2.70 -0.42 26.77
N THR A 140 -1.93 -1.38 26.29
CA THR A 140 -2.39 -2.36 25.26
C THR A 140 -3.60 -3.17 25.71
N LYS A 141 -3.70 -3.55 26.99
CA LYS A 141 -4.84 -4.34 27.52
C LYS A 141 -6.14 -3.57 27.46
N LYS A 142 -6.11 -2.27 27.76
CA LYS A 142 -7.26 -1.37 27.61
C LYS A 142 -7.78 -1.38 26.19
N TYR A 143 -6.88 -1.26 25.20
CA TYR A 143 -7.25 -1.22 23.78
C TYR A 143 -7.66 -2.59 23.23
N MET A 144 -7.09 -3.67 23.72
CA MET A 144 -7.56 -5.01 23.41
C MET A 144 -8.98 -5.27 23.94
N ALA A 145 -9.32 -4.73 25.11
CA ALA A 145 -10.68 -4.77 25.64
C ALA A 145 -11.66 -3.97 24.76
N LYS A 146 -11.30 -2.74 24.36
CA LYS A 146 -12.08 -1.93 23.43
C LYS A 146 -12.31 -2.62 22.09
N ALA A 147 -11.27 -3.27 21.53
CA ALA A 147 -11.40 -3.99 20.26
C ALA A 147 -12.37 -5.19 20.31
N LYS A 148 -12.61 -5.75 21.49
CA LYS A 148 -13.59 -6.83 21.72
C LYS A 148 -15.02 -6.31 21.93
N ASP A 149 -15.17 -5.08 22.35
CA ASP A 149 -16.47 -4.45 22.57
C ASP A 149 -17.07 -3.99 21.22
N LYS A 150 -18.26 -4.49 20.91
CA LYS A 150 -18.97 -4.13 19.67
C LYS A 150 -19.53 -2.71 19.68
N GLU A 151 -19.79 -2.17 20.84
CA GLU A 151 -20.34 -0.82 21.03
C GLU A 151 -19.22 0.25 21.03
N ASP A 152 -17.95 -0.14 21.28
CA ASP A 152 -16.82 0.78 21.16
C ASP A 152 -16.48 1.02 19.68
N PRO A 153 -16.29 2.28 19.26
CA PRO A 153 -15.90 2.60 17.88
C PRO A 153 -14.48 2.18 17.53
N PHE A 154 -13.64 1.86 18.50
CA PHE A 154 -12.26 1.45 18.28
C PHE A 154 -12.17 0.17 17.44
N ARG A 155 -11.23 0.16 16.51
CA ARG A 155 -10.91 -1.01 15.69
C ARG A 155 -9.43 -1.27 15.71
N LEU A 156 -9.05 -2.53 15.90
CA LEU A 156 -7.65 -2.97 15.88
C LEU A 156 -7.18 -3.02 14.41
N MET A 157 -6.46 -1.99 13.98
CA MET A 157 -5.96 -1.86 12.62
C MET A 157 -4.76 -2.77 12.37
N GLY A 158 -4.64 -3.32 11.15
CA GLY A 158 -3.54 -4.22 10.79
C GLY A 158 -3.73 -5.66 11.28
N PHE A 159 -4.94 -6.05 11.73
CA PHE A 159 -5.27 -7.40 12.16
C PHE A 159 -6.36 -8.02 11.29
N GLY A 160 -6.19 -9.30 10.98
CA GLY A 160 -7.09 -10.04 10.10
C GLY A 160 -6.86 -9.76 8.63
N HIS A 161 -7.48 -10.55 7.77
CA HIS A 161 -7.39 -10.39 6.32
C HIS A 161 -8.65 -10.92 5.63
N ARG A 162 -9.07 -10.27 4.53
CA ARG A 162 -10.27 -10.70 3.79
C ARG A 162 -10.08 -12.03 3.07
N VAL A 163 -8.88 -12.27 2.52
CA VAL A 163 -8.54 -13.47 1.75
C VAL A 163 -8.01 -14.57 2.65
N TYR A 164 -6.99 -14.26 3.45
CA TYR A 164 -6.36 -15.25 4.33
C TYR A 164 -7.27 -15.55 5.54
N LYS A 165 -7.66 -16.83 5.65
CA LYS A 165 -8.44 -17.33 6.79
C LYS A 165 -7.55 -17.78 7.94
N ASN A 166 -6.28 -17.43 7.91
CA ASN A 166 -5.25 -17.74 8.88
C ASN A 166 -4.19 -16.64 8.85
N PHE A 167 -2.95 -16.92 9.26
CA PHE A 167 -1.83 -16.00 9.15
C PHE A 167 -1.63 -15.51 7.71
N ASP A 168 -1.38 -14.22 7.54
CA ASP A 168 -0.89 -13.66 6.28
C ASP A 168 0.56 -14.12 6.08
N PRO A 169 0.89 -14.92 5.05
CA PRO A 169 2.25 -15.44 4.84
C PRO A 169 3.26 -14.31 4.62
N ARG A 170 2.82 -13.16 4.14
CA ARG A 170 3.66 -11.98 3.97
C ARG A 170 4.07 -11.37 5.31
N ALA A 171 3.16 -11.41 6.30
CA ALA A 171 3.42 -10.89 7.63
C ALA A 171 4.58 -11.61 8.32
N THR A 172 4.71 -12.93 8.16
CA THR A 172 5.83 -13.70 8.71
C THR A 172 7.18 -13.23 8.16
N ILE A 173 7.25 -12.98 6.85
CA ILE A 173 8.49 -12.54 6.20
C ILE A 173 8.84 -11.11 6.62
N ILE A 174 7.82 -10.23 6.66
CA ILE A 174 8.05 -8.82 6.93
C ILE A 174 8.33 -8.54 8.42
N LYS A 175 7.80 -9.37 9.32
CA LYS A 175 8.13 -9.32 10.75
C LYS A 175 9.63 -9.51 10.99
N VAL A 176 10.23 -10.53 10.38
CA VAL A 176 11.67 -10.76 10.48
C VAL A 176 12.46 -9.55 9.98
N ALA A 177 12.04 -8.98 8.84
CA ALA A 177 12.68 -7.77 8.31
C ALA A 177 12.50 -6.55 9.23
N ALA A 178 11.36 -6.43 9.92
CA ALA A 178 11.15 -5.38 10.91
C ALA A 178 12.13 -5.52 12.09
N ASP A 179 12.23 -6.72 12.66
CA ASP A 179 13.15 -6.98 13.76
C ASP A 179 14.61 -6.71 13.36
N GLU A 180 15.03 -7.11 12.14
CA GLU A 180 16.38 -6.84 11.60
C GLU A 180 16.65 -5.34 11.49
N VAL A 181 15.73 -4.57 10.91
CA VAL A 181 15.88 -3.11 10.73
C VAL A 181 15.95 -2.38 12.05
N LEU A 182 15.09 -2.74 13.00
CA LEU A 182 15.05 -2.11 14.31
C LEU A 182 16.32 -2.36 15.10
N ALA A 183 16.82 -3.61 15.06
CA ALA A 183 18.06 -3.98 15.75
C ALA A 183 19.27 -3.27 15.13
N ASP A 184 19.35 -3.18 13.80
CA ASP A 184 20.47 -2.55 13.09
C ASP A 184 20.52 -1.03 13.29
N LEU A 185 19.35 -0.38 13.24
CA LEU A 185 19.27 1.06 13.42
C LEU A 185 19.31 1.51 14.90
N GLY A 186 19.27 0.56 15.83
CA GLY A 186 19.27 0.85 17.28
C GLY A 186 18.09 1.72 17.71
N ILE A 187 16.93 1.55 17.08
CA ILE A 187 15.75 2.40 17.33
C ILE A 187 15.00 1.89 18.55
N GLU A 188 14.96 2.71 19.57
CA GLU A 188 14.03 2.60 20.70
C GLU A 188 12.86 3.54 20.45
N ASP A 189 11.70 3.00 20.10
CA ASP A 189 10.48 3.78 19.81
C ASP A 189 9.30 3.17 20.60
N PRO A 190 8.65 3.92 21.52
CA PRO A 190 7.54 3.43 22.33
C PRO A 190 6.40 2.82 21.49
N ILE A 191 6.16 3.34 20.29
CA ILE A 191 5.17 2.80 19.36
C ILE A 191 5.47 1.36 18.98
N LEU A 192 6.74 0.98 18.87
CA LEU A 192 7.15 -0.37 18.53
C LEU A 192 6.93 -1.35 19.69
N ASP A 193 7.15 -0.89 20.92
CA ASP A 193 6.87 -1.69 22.11
C ASP A 193 5.36 -1.92 22.28
N ILE A 194 4.55 -0.89 22.03
CA ILE A 194 3.09 -1.00 21.95
C ILE A 194 2.66 -2.00 20.89
N ALA A 195 3.26 -1.92 19.69
CA ALA A 195 2.96 -2.85 18.60
C ALA A 195 3.27 -4.31 18.97
N LYS A 196 4.45 -4.56 19.56
CA LYS A 196 4.83 -5.89 20.06
C LYS A 196 3.89 -6.40 21.16
N GLY A 197 3.50 -5.50 22.09
CA GLY A 197 2.54 -5.81 23.14
C GLY A 197 1.18 -6.22 22.57
N LEU A 198 0.63 -5.44 21.65
CA LEU A 198 -0.65 -5.75 20.97
C LEU A 198 -0.59 -7.07 20.21
N GLU A 199 0.50 -7.31 19.47
CA GLU A 199 0.71 -8.59 18.78
C GLU A 199 0.68 -9.76 19.76
N GLN A 200 1.49 -9.67 20.83
CA GLN A 200 1.60 -10.75 21.79
C GLN A 200 0.29 -11.03 22.51
N GLU A 201 -0.45 -9.98 22.89
CA GLU A 201 -1.76 -10.13 23.52
C GLU A 201 -2.77 -10.76 22.55
N ALA A 202 -2.83 -10.29 21.29
CA ALA A 202 -3.76 -10.84 20.30
C ALA A 202 -3.49 -12.31 19.97
N LEU A 203 -2.21 -12.72 19.92
CA LEU A 203 -1.82 -14.11 19.67
C LEU A 203 -2.19 -15.06 20.83
N ASN A 204 -2.37 -14.55 22.04
CA ASN A 204 -2.70 -15.32 23.24
C ASN A 204 -4.17 -15.19 23.66
N ASP A 205 -4.93 -14.27 23.10
CA ASP A 205 -6.34 -14.05 23.45
C ASP A 205 -7.28 -14.92 22.58
N PRO A 206 -8.09 -15.80 23.18
CA PRO A 206 -9.01 -16.69 22.44
C PRO A 206 -9.96 -15.92 21.50
N TYR A 207 -10.38 -14.70 21.85
CA TYR A 207 -11.24 -13.90 20.98
C TYR A 207 -10.64 -13.64 19.60
N PHE A 208 -9.34 -13.30 19.55
CA PHE A 208 -8.62 -13.02 18.32
C PHE A 208 -8.21 -14.32 17.60
N VAL A 209 -7.74 -15.30 18.35
CA VAL A 209 -7.32 -16.62 17.82
C VAL A 209 -8.48 -17.33 17.15
N ASP A 210 -9.63 -17.44 17.80
CA ASP A 210 -10.83 -18.12 17.27
C ASP A 210 -11.36 -17.41 16.01
N ARG A 211 -11.20 -16.09 15.93
CA ARG A 211 -11.62 -15.27 14.79
C ARG A 211 -10.53 -15.11 13.74
N LYS A 212 -9.34 -15.67 14.01
CA LYS A 212 -8.15 -15.59 13.11
C LYS A 212 -7.75 -14.15 12.80
N LEU A 213 -7.82 -13.29 13.78
CA LEU A 213 -7.42 -11.87 13.70
C LEU A 213 -5.94 -11.74 14.06
N TYR A 214 -5.10 -12.22 13.16
CA TYR A 214 -3.64 -12.14 13.29
C TYR A 214 -3.10 -10.84 12.67
N PRO A 215 -1.94 -10.33 13.11
CA PRO A 215 -1.26 -9.24 12.44
C PRO A 215 -1.02 -9.55 10.96
N ASN A 216 -1.28 -8.59 10.10
CA ASN A 216 -1.11 -8.72 8.66
C ASN A 216 0.09 -7.91 8.15
N VAL A 217 0.29 -7.87 6.82
CA VAL A 217 1.42 -7.15 6.20
C VAL A 217 1.40 -5.66 6.50
N ASP A 218 0.22 -5.04 6.63
CA ASP A 218 0.09 -3.60 6.86
C ASP A 218 0.57 -3.21 8.28
N PHE A 219 0.42 -4.11 9.26
CA PHE A 219 0.90 -3.91 10.61
C PHE A 219 2.42 -3.72 10.67
N TYR A 220 3.18 -4.63 10.04
CA TYR A 220 4.64 -4.57 10.09
C TYR A 220 5.24 -3.60 9.07
N SER A 221 4.61 -3.40 7.90
CA SER A 221 5.14 -2.50 6.89
C SER A 221 5.17 -1.04 7.37
N GLY A 222 4.15 -0.61 8.12
CA GLY A 222 4.13 0.71 8.74
C GLY A 222 5.30 0.93 9.71
N ILE A 223 5.58 -0.08 10.54
CA ILE A 223 6.70 -0.07 11.49
C ILE A 223 8.03 0.10 10.75
N ILE A 224 8.27 -0.68 9.70
CA ILE A 224 9.51 -0.61 8.93
C ILE A 224 9.66 0.76 8.25
N TYR A 225 8.62 1.28 7.60
CA TYR A 225 8.68 2.60 6.97
C TYR A 225 8.99 3.69 7.98
N ARG A 226 8.38 3.65 9.15
CA ARG A 226 8.68 4.58 10.24
C ARG A 226 10.14 4.48 10.69
N ALA A 227 10.63 3.26 10.91
CA ALA A 227 12.03 3.02 11.29
C ALA A 227 13.03 3.53 10.24
N MET A 228 12.68 3.44 8.95
CA MET A 228 13.48 4.00 7.86
C MET A 228 13.41 5.53 7.77
N GLY A 229 12.59 6.21 8.57
CA GLY A 229 12.37 7.66 8.47
C GLY A 229 11.46 8.09 7.33
N ILE A 230 10.66 7.18 6.78
CA ILE A 230 9.64 7.50 5.78
C ILE A 230 8.42 8.07 6.51
N PRO A 231 7.99 9.30 6.23
CA PRO A 231 6.85 9.89 6.90
C PRO A 231 5.54 9.17 6.55
N THR A 232 4.61 9.11 7.50
CA THR A 232 3.37 8.32 7.42
C THR A 232 2.54 8.63 6.18
N GLU A 233 2.48 9.88 5.76
CA GLU A 233 1.77 10.32 4.55
C GLU A 233 2.38 9.81 3.24
N MET A 234 3.59 9.26 3.29
CA MET A 234 4.21 8.59 2.14
C MET A 234 3.87 7.10 2.04
N PHE A 235 3.19 6.52 3.01
CA PHE A 235 2.97 5.07 3.05
C PHE A 235 2.13 4.56 1.87
N THR A 236 1.03 5.22 1.56
CA THR A 236 0.24 4.90 0.35
C THR A 236 1.06 5.09 -0.93
N VAL A 237 1.96 6.07 -0.96
CA VAL A 237 2.85 6.31 -2.10
C VAL A 237 3.88 5.18 -2.24
N MET A 238 4.44 4.69 -1.12
CA MET A 238 5.33 3.53 -1.10
C MET A 238 4.59 2.24 -1.50
N PHE A 239 3.33 2.10 -1.07
CA PHE A 239 2.48 1.01 -1.53
C PHE A 239 2.26 1.07 -3.05
N ALA A 240 1.98 2.24 -3.61
CA ALA A 240 1.85 2.42 -5.06
C ALA A 240 3.15 2.03 -5.79
N LEU A 241 4.32 2.38 -5.24
CA LEU A 241 5.62 1.99 -5.79
C LEU A 241 5.76 0.47 -5.85
N GLY A 242 5.44 -0.23 -4.77
CA GLY A 242 5.47 -1.69 -4.71
C GLY A 242 4.46 -2.34 -5.64
N ARG A 243 3.22 -1.82 -5.72
CA ARG A 243 2.14 -2.39 -6.53
C ARG A 243 2.25 -2.10 -8.03
N LEU A 244 3.03 -1.12 -8.43
CA LEU A 244 3.19 -0.72 -9.83
C LEU A 244 3.48 -1.89 -10.78
N PRO A 245 4.45 -2.79 -10.50
CA PRO A 245 4.72 -3.93 -11.38
C PRO A 245 3.51 -4.85 -11.56
N GLY A 246 2.76 -5.10 -10.48
CA GLY A 246 1.55 -5.94 -10.53
C GLY A 246 0.44 -5.31 -11.35
N TRP A 247 0.18 -4.02 -11.21
CA TRP A 247 -0.77 -3.31 -12.07
C TRP A 247 -0.40 -3.39 -13.54
N ILE A 248 0.89 -3.22 -13.85
CA ILE A 248 1.42 -3.33 -15.22
C ILE A 248 1.24 -4.74 -15.76
N ALA A 249 1.58 -5.76 -14.97
CA ALA A 249 1.43 -7.15 -15.34
C ALA A 249 -0.03 -7.51 -15.63
N GLN A 250 -0.94 -7.14 -14.72
CA GLN A 250 -2.38 -7.34 -14.85
C GLN A 250 -2.97 -6.64 -16.07
N TRP A 251 -2.54 -5.39 -16.32
CA TRP A 251 -2.97 -4.65 -17.51
C TRP A 251 -2.47 -5.31 -18.78
N LYS A 252 -1.19 -5.71 -18.83
CA LYS A 252 -0.58 -6.36 -20.00
C LYS A 252 -1.23 -7.71 -20.30
N GLU A 253 -1.43 -8.54 -19.27
CA GLU A 253 -2.10 -9.84 -19.40
C GLU A 253 -3.51 -9.68 -19.98
N MET A 254 -4.32 -8.78 -19.43
CA MET A 254 -5.66 -8.49 -19.92
C MET A 254 -5.65 -8.05 -21.40
N ARG A 255 -4.69 -7.19 -21.79
CA ARG A 255 -4.58 -6.71 -23.18
C ARG A 255 -4.19 -7.83 -24.15
N LEU A 256 -3.18 -8.63 -23.80
CA LEU A 256 -2.73 -9.76 -24.61
C LEU A 256 -3.78 -10.87 -24.68
N GLY A 257 -4.53 -11.07 -23.59
CA GLY A 257 -5.66 -12.00 -23.52
C GLY A 257 -6.90 -11.54 -24.29
N LYS A 258 -6.90 -10.29 -24.81
CA LYS A 258 -8.05 -9.69 -25.53
C LYS A 258 -9.34 -9.79 -24.73
N GLU A 259 -9.24 -9.55 -23.42
CA GLU A 259 -10.41 -9.62 -22.55
C GLU A 259 -11.47 -8.59 -22.95
N PRO A 260 -12.75 -8.94 -22.82
CA PRO A 260 -13.83 -8.03 -23.19
C PRO A 260 -13.90 -6.84 -22.21
N ILE A 261 -14.58 -5.77 -22.65
CA ILE A 261 -14.80 -4.59 -21.81
C ILE A 261 -15.50 -4.96 -20.50
N GLY A 262 -14.94 -4.48 -19.38
CA GLY A 262 -15.51 -4.65 -18.06
C GLY A 262 -16.84 -3.91 -17.93
N ARG A 263 -17.93 -4.65 -18.12
CA ARG A 263 -19.31 -4.15 -18.01
C ARG A 263 -20.15 -5.07 -17.14
N PRO A 264 -20.10 -4.89 -15.81
CA PRO A 264 -20.96 -5.67 -14.93
C PRO A 264 -22.44 -5.44 -15.25
N ARG A 265 -23.23 -6.50 -15.13
CA ARG A 265 -24.69 -6.39 -15.22
C ARG A 265 -25.24 -5.95 -13.88
N GLN A 266 -26.34 -5.19 -13.93
CA GLN A 266 -27.10 -4.85 -12.74
C GLN A 266 -28.49 -5.47 -12.80
N VAL A 267 -29.05 -5.75 -11.62
CA VAL A 267 -30.46 -6.13 -11.46
C VAL A 267 -31.20 -4.89 -10.98
N TYR A 268 -32.17 -4.47 -11.75
CA TYR A 268 -33.05 -3.37 -11.34
C TYR A 268 -33.98 -3.83 -10.24
N VAL A 269 -33.93 -3.17 -9.08
CA VAL A 269 -34.77 -3.48 -7.91
C VAL A 269 -35.80 -2.39 -7.58
N GLY A 270 -35.88 -1.36 -8.43
CA GLY A 270 -36.86 -0.27 -8.26
C GLY A 270 -38.24 -0.63 -8.84
N GLU A 271 -39.14 0.35 -8.80
CA GLU A 271 -40.50 0.21 -9.35
C GLU A 271 -40.48 -0.06 -10.84
N LYS A 272 -41.18 -1.12 -11.28
CA LYS A 272 -41.23 -1.52 -12.69
C LYS A 272 -41.95 -0.49 -13.58
N SER A 273 -42.99 0.14 -13.06
CA SER A 273 -43.72 1.20 -13.72
C SER A 273 -44.31 2.15 -12.67
N ARG A 274 -44.23 3.42 -12.94
CA ARG A 274 -44.85 4.48 -12.14
C ARG A 274 -45.26 5.62 -13.02
N PRO A 275 -46.40 6.30 -12.73
CA PRO A 275 -46.84 7.44 -13.52
C PRO A 275 -45.84 8.57 -13.37
N PHE A 276 -45.70 9.36 -14.43
CA PHE A 276 -44.96 10.61 -14.36
C PHE A 276 -45.72 11.58 -13.45
N VAL A 277 -45.05 12.12 -12.45
CA VAL A 277 -45.58 13.18 -11.59
C VAL A 277 -44.92 14.49 -12.02
N ALA A 278 -45.73 15.48 -12.38
CA ALA A 278 -45.23 16.79 -12.76
C ALA A 278 -44.48 17.45 -11.62
N VAL A 279 -43.49 18.33 -11.93
CA VAL A 279 -42.57 18.89 -10.93
C VAL A 279 -43.28 19.65 -9.82
N ASP A 280 -44.37 20.31 -10.17
CA ASP A 280 -45.24 21.05 -9.26
C ASP A 280 -46.10 20.18 -8.33
N LYS A 281 -46.08 18.86 -8.54
CA LYS A 281 -46.82 17.85 -7.76
C LYS A 281 -45.94 16.80 -7.12
N ARG A 282 -44.61 17.02 -7.07
CA ARG A 282 -43.64 16.12 -6.44
C ARG A 282 -43.38 16.44 -4.99
#